data_149fe751fd3ff44c5113056be8fa3983
#
_entry.id   149fe751fd3ff44c5113056be8fa3983
#
_cell.length_a   1.000
_cell.length_b   1.000
_cell.length_c   1.000
_cell.angle_alpha   90.00
_cell.angle_beta   90.00
_cell.angle_gamma   90.00
#
_symmetry.space_group_name_H-M   'P 1'
#
loop_
_entity.id
_entity.type
_entity.pdbx_description
1 polymer ?
#
loop_
_entity_poly.entity_id
_entity_poly.type
_entity_poly.pdbx_seq_one_letter_code
_entity_poly.pdbx_strand_id
1 'polypeptide(L)'
;MSKKVLIISTSLRPNANSEILARQTEKGALDAGHKVEFVTLKDKEIKFCKGCLACQKLGKCVINDDANEITAKMKEAEVIVWATPVYYYEMSGQMKTLIDRANSLFATGKNFTETYVITTSADSSKGVVQTVLNGVKGWVACFSGVELKGFLEAGGLDNPNDVNTRKDLLEQAYNMGKNI
;
A
#
# COMPACT_ATOMS: atom_id res chain seq x y z
N MET A 1 18.55 -9.15 8.20
CA MET A 1 18.78 -9.49 6.77
C MET A 1 18.11 -8.44 5.89
N SER A 2 18.69 -8.12 4.73
CA SER A 2 18.07 -7.16 3.80
C SER A 2 16.84 -7.78 3.13
N LYS A 3 15.70 -7.09 3.18
CA LYS A 3 14.45 -7.49 2.52
C LYS A 3 14.19 -6.66 1.27
N LYS A 4 13.39 -7.19 0.34
CA LYS A 4 12.81 -6.45 -0.78
C LYS A 4 11.50 -5.82 -0.33
N VAL A 5 11.45 -4.52 -0.21
CA VAL A 5 10.28 -3.74 0.24
C VAL A 5 9.65 -3.02 -0.94
N LEU A 6 8.37 -3.25 -1.18
CA LEU A 6 7.58 -2.50 -2.15
C LEU A 6 6.65 -1.54 -1.42
N ILE A 7 6.80 -0.25 -1.67
CA ILE A 7 5.93 0.79 -1.14
C ILE A 7 5.01 1.27 -2.26
N ILE A 8 3.69 1.24 -2.04
CA ILE A 8 2.69 1.63 -3.03
C ILE A 8 1.89 2.82 -2.50
N SER A 9 2.11 3.99 -3.07
CA SER A 9 1.32 5.20 -2.81
C SER A 9 0.12 5.24 -3.74
N THR A 10 -1.08 5.30 -3.16
CA THR A 10 -2.34 5.16 -3.90
C THR A 10 -3.10 6.48 -4.09
N SER A 11 -2.59 7.59 -3.54
CA SER A 11 -3.16 8.91 -3.74
C SER A 11 -2.80 9.45 -5.13
N LEU A 12 -3.79 10.01 -5.83
CA LEU A 12 -3.56 10.74 -7.08
C LEU A 12 -3.31 12.24 -6.85
N ARG A 13 -3.45 12.70 -5.62
CA ARG A 13 -3.30 14.11 -5.26
C ARG A 13 -1.83 14.51 -5.23
N PRO A 14 -1.43 15.64 -5.86
CA PRO A 14 -0.08 16.16 -5.70
C PRO A 14 0.22 16.48 -4.23
N ASN A 15 1.43 16.20 -3.78
CA ASN A 15 1.88 16.44 -2.40
C ASN A 15 0.95 15.81 -1.35
N ALA A 16 0.45 14.62 -1.63
CA ALA A 16 -0.45 13.90 -0.73
C ALA A 16 0.23 13.55 0.58
N ASN A 17 -0.47 13.75 1.69
CA ASN A 17 0.03 13.43 3.03
C ASN A 17 0.45 11.96 3.16
N SER A 18 -0.33 11.03 2.58
CA SER A 18 0.00 9.61 2.58
C SER A 18 1.28 9.28 1.79
N GLU A 19 1.54 9.98 0.68
CA GLU A 19 2.78 9.81 -0.07
C GLU A 19 3.98 10.36 0.68
N ILE A 20 3.84 11.51 1.35
CA ILE A 20 4.91 12.09 2.17
C ILE A 20 5.30 11.13 3.30
N LEU A 21 4.33 10.55 4.01
CA LEU A 21 4.60 9.53 5.04
C LEU A 21 5.24 8.27 4.44
N ALA A 22 4.76 7.82 3.29
CA ALA A 22 5.35 6.68 2.58
C ALA A 22 6.81 6.93 2.20
N ARG A 23 7.18 8.17 1.81
CA ARG A 23 8.58 8.56 1.56
C ARG A 23 9.44 8.57 2.83
N GLN A 24 8.87 8.91 3.98
CA GLN A 24 9.59 8.77 5.26
C GLN A 24 9.82 7.29 5.60
N THR A 25 8.83 6.45 5.34
CA THR A 25 8.97 4.98 5.51
C THR A 25 10.03 4.41 4.57
N GLU A 26 10.06 4.85 3.30
CA GLU A 26 11.10 4.51 2.34
C GLU A 26 12.50 4.84 2.89
N LYS A 27 12.67 6.08 3.39
CA LYS A 27 13.93 6.52 3.97
C LYS A 27 14.35 5.62 5.14
N GLY A 28 13.44 5.34 6.07
CA GLY A 28 13.73 4.47 7.22
C GLY A 28 14.15 3.06 6.79
N ALA A 29 13.47 2.47 5.79
CA ALA A 29 13.79 1.16 5.27
C ALA A 29 15.15 1.11 4.53
N LEU A 30 15.48 2.16 3.77
CA LEU A 30 16.80 2.30 3.14
C LEU A 30 17.91 2.43 4.18
N ASP A 31 17.72 3.25 5.22
CA ASP A 31 18.68 3.44 6.30
C ASP A 31 18.89 2.15 7.12
N ALA A 32 17.89 1.26 7.16
CA ALA A 32 18.01 -0.09 7.75
C ALA A 32 18.68 -1.12 6.81
N GLY A 33 19.05 -0.73 5.59
CA GLY A 33 19.75 -1.58 4.62
C GLY A 33 18.85 -2.46 3.76
N HIS A 34 17.55 -2.14 3.69
CA HIS A 34 16.61 -2.84 2.80
C HIS A 34 16.71 -2.35 1.36
N LYS A 35 16.28 -3.19 0.41
CA LYS A 35 16.09 -2.81 -1.01
C LYS A 35 14.67 -2.32 -1.18
N VAL A 36 14.49 -1.04 -1.45
CA VAL A 36 13.16 -0.42 -1.53
C VAL A 36 12.83 -0.05 -2.97
N GLU A 37 11.65 -0.43 -3.40
CA GLU A 37 11.02 0.06 -4.62
C GLU A 37 9.77 0.85 -4.26
N PHE A 38 9.63 2.04 -4.83
CA PHE A 38 8.51 2.94 -4.60
C PHE A 38 7.67 3.08 -5.87
N VAL A 39 6.38 2.78 -5.76
CA VAL A 39 5.40 2.93 -6.84
C VAL A 39 4.35 3.94 -6.43
N THR A 40 4.09 4.94 -7.27
CA THR A 40 2.91 5.80 -7.15
C THR A 40 1.88 5.43 -8.21
N LEU A 41 0.59 5.45 -7.84
CA LEU A 41 -0.49 5.23 -8.79
C LEU A 41 -0.93 6.50 -9.52
N LYS A 42 -0.29 7.64 -9.24
CA LYS A 42 -0.69 8.96 -9.74
C LYS A 42 -0.79 9.02 -11.26
N ASP A 43 0.18 8.45 -11.97
CA ASP A 43 0.24 8.51 -13.43
C ASP A 43 0.05 7.12 -14.06
N LYS A 44 -0.68 6.22 -13.36
CA LYS A 44 -0.91 4.85 -13.78
C LYS A 44 -2.33 4.63 -14.29
N GLU A 45 -2.44 3.94 -15.40
CA GLU A 45 -3.72 3.48 -15.91
C GLU A 45 -4.04 2.09 -15.36
N ILE A 46 -5.05 1.99 -14.50
CA ILE A 46 -5.50 0.73 -13.91
C ILE A 46 -7.00 0.59 -14.12
N LYS A 47 -7.40 -0.28 -15.05
CA LYS A 47 -8.81 -0.59 -15.33
C LYS A 47 -9.38 -1.54 -14.28
N PHE A 48 -10.69 -1.53 -14.12
CA PHE A 48 -11.37 -2.39 -13.15
C PHE A 48 -11.27 -3.87 -13.50
N CYS A 49 -11.20 -4.71 -12.48
CA CYS A 49 -11.26 -6.16 -12.63
C CYS A 49 -12.64 -6.57 -13.18
N LYS A 50 -12.67 -7.48 -14.17
CA LYS A 50 -13.90 -8.02 -14.76
C LYS A 50 -14.35 -9.36 -14.15
N GLY A 51 -13.61 -9.87 -13.14
CA GLY A 51 -13.92 -11.16 -12.51
C GLY A 51 -13.82 -12.38 -13.44
N CYS A 52 -13.10 -12.29 -14.56
CA CYS A 52 -13.05 -13.35 -15.57
C CYS A 52 -12.18 -14.55 -15.18
N LEU A 53 -11.40 -14.46 -14.10
CA LEU A 53 -10.51 -15.49 -13.54
C LEU A 53 -9.43 -16.03 -14.50
N ALA A 54 -9.27 -15.44 -15.69
CA ALA A 54 -8.24 -15.86 -16.67
C ALA A 54 -6.81 -15.75 -16.07
N CYS A 55 -6.59 -14.80 -15.17
CA CYS A 55 -5.31 -14.61 -14.51
C CYS A 55 -4.88 -15.80 -13.64
N GLN A 56 -5.81 -16.62 -13.14
CA GLN A 56 -5.49 -17.84 -12.38
C GLN A 56 -4.78 -18.89 -13.24
N LYS A 57 -5.10 -18.95 -14.55
CA LYS A 57 -4.46 -19.86 -15.51
C LYS A 57 -3.22 -19.25 -16.15
N LEU A 58 -3.27 -17.94 -16.46
CA LEU A 58 -2.23 -17.25 -17.24
C LEU A 58 -1.11 -16.67 -16.37
N GLY A 59 -1.29 -16.59 -15.05
CA GLY A 59 -0.36 -15.99 -14.12
C GLY A 59 -0.30 -14.46 -14.16
N LYS A 60 -1.07 -13.83 -15.06
CA LYS A 60 -1.18 -12.36 -15.19
C LYS A 60 -2.57 -11.97 -15.68
N CYS A 61 -2.98 -10.74 -15.43
CA CYS A 61 -4.26 -10.24 -15.93
C CYS A 61 -4.25 -10.08 -17.44
N VAL A 62 -5.38 -10.41 -18.09
CA VAL A 62 -5.56 -10.24 -19.54
C VAL A 62 -5.74 -8.77 -19.96
N ILE A 63 -6.10 -7.91 -19.03
CA ILE A 63 -6.20 -6.47 -19.27
C ILE A 63 -4.78 -5.91 -19.27
N ASN A 64 -4.36 -5.40 -20.42
CA ASN A 64 -3.01 -4.85 -20.60
C ASN A 64 -2.98 -3.38 -20.17
N ASP A 65 -2.53 -3.15 -18.94
CA ASP A 65 -2.33 -1.85 -18.32
C ASP A 65 -1.27 -1.95 -17.19
N ASP A 66 -1.01 -0.86 -16.48
CA ASP A 66 0.03 -0.77 -15.45
C ASP A 66 -0.15 -1.77 -14.28
N ALA A 67 -1.36 -2.28 -14.05
CA ALA A 67 -1.59 -3.25 -12.98
C ALA A 67 -0.76 -4.52 -13.12
N ASN A 68 -0.45 -4.94 -14.34
CA ASN A 68 0.35 -6.15 -14.56
C ASN A 68 1.79 -5.99 -14.10
N GLU A 69 2.40 -4.85 -14.38
CA GLU A 69 3.75 -4.53 -13.91
C GLU A 69 3.79 -4.43 -12.39
N ILE A 70 2.85 -3.68 -11.80
CA ILE A 70 2.78 -3.51 -10.34
C ILE A 70 2.55 -4.86 -9.64
N THR A 71 1.67 -5.70 -10.17
CA THR A 71 1.42 -7.05 -9.63
C THR A 71 2.66 -7.94 -9.69
N ALA A 72 3.46 -7.84 -10.76
CA ALA A 72 4.73 -8.55 -10.85
C ALA A 72 5.71 -8.09 -9.76
N LYS A 73 5.80 -6.78 -9.50
CA LYS A 73 6.61 -6.23 -8.38
C LYS A 73 6.09 -6.71 -7.01
N MET A 74 4.77 -6.73 -6.82
CA MET A 74 4.17 -7.27 -5.60
C MET A 74 4.55 -8.74 -5.37
N LYS A 75 4.58 -9.55 -6.43
CA LYS A 75 4.97 -10.96 -6.35
C LYS A 75 6.40 -11.15 -5.85
N GLU A 76 7.33 -10.29 -6.29
CA GLU A 76 8.76 -10.36 -5.98
C GLU A 76 9.14 -9.72 -4.63
N ALA A 77 8.27 -8.86 -4.09
CA ALA A 77 8.49 -8.21 -2.81
C ALA A 77 8.40 -9.21 -1.65
N GLU A 78 9.14 -8.97 -0.58
CA GLU A 78 9.02 -9.70 0.70
C GLU A 78 8.13 -8.94 1.69
N VAL A 79 8.06 -7.62 1.52
CA VAL A 79 7.23 -6.70 2.32
C VAL A 79 6.45 -5.78 1.39
N ILE A 80 5.16 -5.58 1.67
CA ILE A 80 4.33 -4.59 0.97
C ILE A 80 3.87 -3.52 1.97
N VAL A 81 4.14 -2.26 1.64
CA VAL A 81 3.64 -1.09 2.38
C VAL A 81 2.61 -0.39 1.52
N TRP A 82 1.37 -0.34 1.99
CA TRP A 82 0.29 0.41 1.38
C TRP A 82 0.20 1.81 2.00
N ALA A 83 0.14 2.85 1.18
CA ALA A 83 -0.12 4.21 1.62
C ALA A 83 -1.36 4.75 0.91
N THR A 84 -2.42 5.02 1.67
CA THR A 84 -3.72 5.40 1.13
C THR A 84 -4.36 6.57 1.89
N PRO A 85 -4.98 7.54 1.19
CA PRO A 85 -5.93 8.42 1.82
C PRO A 85 -7.20 7.65 2.17
N VAL A 86 -7.89 8.11 3.20
CA VAL A 86 -9.21 7.60 3.59
C VAL A 86 -10.29 8.42 2.90
N TYR A 87 -11.12 7.77 2.12
CA TYR A 87 -12.29 8.37 1.48
C TYR A 87 -13.54 7.62 1.92
N TYR A 88 -14.50 8.33 2.52
CA TYR A 88 -15.72 7.71 3.07
C TYR A 88 -15.41 6.51 3.98
N TYR A 89 -14.45 6.69 4.90
CA TYR A 89 -13.98 5.67 5.86
C TYR A 89 -13.32 4.43 5.24
N GLU A 90 -13.01 4.45 3.94
CA GLU A 90 -12.41 3.33 3.22
C GLU A 90 -11.09 3.72 2.53
N MET A 91 -10.33 2.69 2.11
CA MET A 91 -9.17 2.90 1.26
C MET A 91 -9.57 3.57 -0.06
N SER A 92 -8.65 4.28 -0.68
CA SER A 92 -8.91 4.89 -1.98
C SER A 92 -9.37 3.85 -3.02
N GLY A 93 -10.26 4.26 -3.93
CA GLY A 93 -10.72 3.39 -5.02
C GLY A 93 -9.57 2.84 -5.87
N GLN A 94 -8.50 3.62 -6.02
CA GLN A 94 -7.28 3.19 -6.74
C GLN A 94 -6.59 2.01 -6.06
N MET A 95 -6.45 2.07 -4.72
CA MET A 95 -5.90 0.95 -3.95
C MET A 95 -6.76 -0.30 -4.11
N LYS A 96 -8.07 -0.17 -3.92
CA LYS A 96 -9.00 -1.31 -4.05
C LYS A 96 -8.99 -1.90 -5.46
N THR A 97 -8.93 -1.04 -6.48
CA THR A 97 -8.84 -1.50 -7.87
C THR A 97 -7.56 -2.29 -8.12
N LEU A 98 -6.41 -1.82 -7.62
CA LEU A 98 -5.15 -2.55 -7.76
C LEU A 98 -5.20 -3.90 -7.02
N ILE A 99 -5.74 -3.95 -5.81
CA ILE A 99 -5.94 -5.20 -5.06
C ILE A 99 -6.77 -6.19 -5.88
N ASP A 100 -7.89 -5.77 -6.47
CA ASP A 100 -8.75 -6.61 -7.28
C ASP A 100 -8.04 -7.11 -8.56
N ARG A 101 -7.18 -6.29 -9.14
CA ARG A 101 -6.40 -6.62 -10.33
C ARG A 101 -5.22 -7.56 -10.03
N ALA A 102 -4.73 -7.57 -8.79
CA ALA A 102 -3.64 -8.44 -8.34
C ALA A 102 -4.09 -9.90 -8.03
N ASN A 103 -5.28 -10.31 -8.48
CA ASN A 103 -5.83 -11.65 -8.23
C ASN A 103 -4.96 -12.81 -8.76
N SER A 104 -4.05 -12.56 -9.70
CA SER A 104 -3.08 -13.57 -10.15
C SER A 104 -2.15 -14.05 -9.03
N LEU A 105 -1.87 -13.22 -8.03
CA LEU A 105 -1.02 -13.57 -6.86
C LEU A 105 -1.62 -14.73 -6.06
N PHE A 106 -2.94 -14.83 -6.00
CA PHE A 106 -3.63 -15.92 -5.31
C PHE A 106 -3.33 -17.29 -5.95
N ALA A 107 -3.26 -17.33 -7.28
CA ALA A 107 -3.07 -18.58 -8.00
C ALA A 107 -1.59 -18.92 -8.27
N THR A 108 -0.72 -17.91 -8.43
CA THR A 108 0.68 -18.13 -8.84
C THR A 108 1.70 -17.96 -7.72
N GLY A 109 1.23 -17.68 -6.51
CA GLY A 109 2.09 -17.48 -5.37
C GLY A 109 2.67 -16.06 -5.27
N LYS A 110 3.32 -15.81 -4.18
CA LYS A 110 3.89 -14.52 -3.77
C LYS A 110 5.06 -14.75 -2.81
N ASN A 111 5.97 -13.77 -2.70
CA ASN A 111 7.10 -13.85 -1.77
C ASN A 111 6.83 -13.05 -0.48
N PHE A 112 5.95 -12.04 -0.51
CA PHE A 112 5.69 -11.21 0.67
C PHE A 112 5.06 -12.02 1.81
N THR A 113 5.55 -11.76 3.00
CA THR A 113 5.04 -12.33 4.27
C THR A 113 4.58 -11.23 5.23
N GLU A 114 4.95 -9.99 4.95
CA GLU A 114 4.65 -8.86 5.81
C GLU A 114 3.95 -7.75 5.03
N THR A 115 2.97 -7.13 5.66
CA THR A 115 2.25 -6.00 5.10
C THR A 115 2.15 -4.89 6.14
N TYR A 116 2.29 -3.64 5.69
CA TYR A 116 2.12 -2.44 6.49
C TYR A 116 1.13 -1.51 5.82
N VAL A 117 0.44 -0.67 6.60
CA VAL A 117 -0.54 0.28 6.09
C VAL A 117 -0.29 1.66 6.67
N ILE A 118 -0.25 2.67 5.81
CA ILE A 118 -0.23 4.08 6.16
C ILE A 118 -1.53 4.69 5.67
N THR A 119 -2.29 5.30 6.57
CA THR A 119 -3.55 5.97 6.23
C THR A 119 -3.48 7.45 6.58
N THR A 120 -4.11 8.28 5.77
CA THR A 120 -4.31 9.71 6.08
C THR A 120 -5.77 10.08 5.92
N SER A 121 -6.30 10.85 6.87
CA SER A 121 -7.70 11.31 6.87
C SER A 121 -7.82 12.76 7.35
N ALA A 122 -8.85 13.48 6.89
CA ALA A 122 -9.21 14.78 7.45
C ALA A 122 -9.78 14.62 8.87
N ASP A 123 -10.60 13.59 9.07
CA ASP A 123 -11.17 13.27 10.39
C ASP A 123 -10.09 12.63 11.28
N SER A 124 -9.98 13.12 12.53
CA SER A 124 -9.06 12.60 13.56
C SER A 124 -9.76 11.70 14.60
N SER A 125 -11.04 11.37 14.39
CA SER A 125 -11.81 10.56 15.33
C SER A 125 -11.28 9.13 15.36
N LYS A 126 -11.36 8.48 16.52
CA LYS A 126 -10.99 7.07 16.66
C LYS A 126 -11.86 6.18 15.78
N GLY A 127 -11.24 5.23 15.10
CA GLY A 127 -11.94 4.24 14.28
C GLY A 127 -12.16 4.62 12.82
N VAL A 128 -11.77 5.85 12.41
CA VAL A 128 -11.86 6.30 10.99
C VAL A 128 -11.23 5.31 10.02
N VAL A 129 -10.13 4.69 10.41
CA VAL A 129 -9.37 3.76 9.55
C VAL A 129 -9.76 2.30 9.74
N GLN A 130 -10.70 1.99 10.62
CA GLN A 130 -11.02 0.60 10.96
C GLN A 130 -11.48 -0.21 9.74
N THR A 131 -12.25 0.41 8.84
CA THR A 131 -12.74 -0.26 7.64
C THR A 131 -11.60 -0.53 6.65
N VAL A 132 -10.67 0.42 6.51
CA VAL A 132 -9.43 0.22 5.71
C VAL A 132 -8.63 -0.96 6.24
N LEU A 133 -8.42 -1.00 7.57
CA LEU A 133 -7.67 -2.10 8.21
C LEU A 133 -8.39 -3.44 8.05
N ASN A 134 -9.72 -3.46 8.15
CA ASN A 134 -10.51 -4.68 7.93
C ASN A 134 -10.40 -5.16 6.47
N GLY A 135 -10.45 -4.24 5.51
CA GLY A 135 -10.27 -4.56 4.09
C GLY A 135 -8.89 -5.16 3.81
N VAL A 136 -7.83 -4.55 4.36
CA VAL A 136 -6.47 -5.09 4.21
C VAL A 136 -6.29 -6.42 4.92
N LYS A 137 -6.83 -6.59 6.14
CA LYS A 137 -6.81 -7.88 6.85
C LYS A 137 -7.54 -8.97 6.06
N GLY A 138 -8.68 -8.64 5.43
CA GLY A 138 -9.39 -9.56 4.54
C GLY A 138 -8.54 -9.98 3.35
N TRP A 139 -7.83 -9.04 2.71
CA TRP A 139 -6.90 -9.35 1.63
C TRP A 139 -5.72 -10.21 2.10
N VAL A 140 -5.09 -9.87 3.22
CA VAL A 140 -3.99 -10.63 3.83
C VAL A 140 -4.42 -12.06 4.16
N ALA A 141 -5.63 -12.26 4.68
CA ALA A 141 -6.16 -13.58 5.02
C ALA A 141 -6.32 -14.52 3.81
N CYS A 142 -6.31 -13.98 2.58
CA CYS A 142 -6.31 -14.79 1.36
C CYS A 142 -4.95 -15.45 1.08
N PHE A 143 -3.89 -15.11 1.81
CA PHE A 143 -2.54 -15.59 1.57
C PHE A 143 -1.95 -16.25 2.80
N SER A 144 -1.65 -17.54 2.70
CA SER A 144 -1.00 -18.26 3.79
C SER A 144 0.36 -17.64 4.15
N GLY A 145 0.61 -17.46 5.47
CA GLY A 145 1.86 -16.93 6.00
C GLY A 145 2.09 -15.44 5.77
N VAL A 146 1.04 -14.67 5.44
CA VAL A 146 1.10 -13.20 5.37
C VAL A 146 0.48 -12.60 6.62
N GLU A 147 1.11 -11.56 7.16
CA GLU A 147 0.64 -10.85 8.34
C GLU A 147 0.59 -9.33 8.10
N LEU A 148 -0.41 -8.67 8.66
CA LEU A 148 -0.41 -7.21 8.84
C LEU A 148 0.43 -6.89 10.08
N LYS A 149 1.69 -6.51 9.87
CA LYS A 149 2.68 -6.27 10.93
C LYS A 149 2.53 -4.92 11.61
N GLY A 150 2.04 -3.92 10.90
CA GLY A 150 1.87 -2.61 11.47
C GLY A 150 1.03 -1.67 10.63
N PHE A 151 0.56 -0.61 11.28
CA PHE A 151 -0.14 0.46 10.60
C PHE A 151 0.17 1.81 11.24
N LEU A 152 0.09 2.87 10.43
CA LEU A 152 0.16 4.26 10.85
C LEU A 152 -1.13 4.96 10.49
N GLU A 153 -1.82 5.48 11.50
CA GLU A 153 -3.01 6.30 11.35
C GLU A 153 -2.66 7.77 11.50
N ALA A 154 -2.88 8.57 10.46
CA ALA A 154 -2.58 9.99 10.44
C ALA A 154 -3.85 10.79 10.15
N GLY A 155 -4.59 11.12 11.21
CA GLY A 155 -5.81 11.93 11.15
C GLY A 155 -5.56 13.43 11.29
N GLY A 156 -6.57 14.25 10.92
CA GLY A 156 -6.51 15.71 10.98
C GLY A 156 -5.68 16.34 9.87
N LEU A 157 -5.58 15.69 8.70
CA LEU A 157 -4.77 16.10 7.56
C LEU A 157 -5.67 16.33 6.33
N ASP A 158 -6.20 17.52 6.16
CA ASP A 158 -7.18 17.83 5.11
C ASP A 158 -6.52 18.33 3.83
N ASN A 159 -5.50 19.20 3.94
CA ASN A 159 -4.83 19.80 2.81
C ASN A 159 -3.54 19.06 2.44
N PRO A 160 -3.10 19.14 1.18
CA PRO A 160 -1.77 18.68 0.80
C PRO A 160 -0.68 19.34 1.67
N ASN A 161 0.35 18.57 2.00
CA ASN A 161 1.47 18.99 2.84
C ASN A 161 1.16 19.25 4.34
N ASP A 162 -0.07 19.09 4.81
CA ASP A 162 -0.39 19.29 6.24
C ASP A 162 0.52 18.45 7.15
N VAL A 163 0.86 17.25 6.71
CA VAL A 163 1.72 16.32 7.46
C VAL A 163 3.14 16.85 7.69
N ASN A 164 3.61 17.82 6.90
CA ASN A 164 4.94 18.40 7.08
C ASN A 164 5.08 19.17 8.41
N THR A 165 3.97 19.58 9.00
CA THR A 165 3.94 20.22 10.33
C THR A 165 3.89 19.20 11.47
N ARG A 166 3.63 17.93 11.17
CA ARG A 166 3.45 16.83 12.12
C ARG A 166 4.72 15.98 12.23
N LYS A 167 5.70 16.53 12.96
CA LYS A 167 7.00 15.85 13.19
C LYS A 167 6.83 14.46 13.81
N ASP A 168 5.83 14.31 14.68
CA ASP A 168 5.46 13.05 15.32
C ASP A 168 5.08 11.96 14.31
N LEU A 169 4.28 12.31 13.30
CA LEU A 169 3.85 11.38 12.25
C LEU A 169 4.99 11.05 11.28
N LEU A 170 5.81 12.06 10.94
CA LEU A 170 6.98 11.84 10.07
C LEU A 170 7.99 10.88 10.74
N GLU A 171 8.23 11.05 12.05
CA GLU A 171 9.09 10.15 12.81
C GLU A 171 8.53 8.75 12.94
N GLN A 172 7.22 8.60 13.20
CA GLN A 172 6.55 7.31 13.24
C GLN A 172 6.67 6.58 11.90
N ALA A 173 6.46 7.28 10.77
CA ALA A 173 6.60 6.71 9.44
C ALA A 173 8.05 6.27 9.16
N TYR A 174 9.03 7.08 9.52
CA TYR A 174 10.45 6.73 9.42
C TYR A 174 10.78 5.47 10.25
N ASN A 175 10.33 5.45 11.51
CA ASN A 175 10.57 4.32 12.41
C ASN A 175 9.84 3.06 11.95
N MET A 176 8.65 3.18 11.34
CA MET A 176 7.99 2.03 10.69
C MET A 176 8.92 1.41 9.64
N GLY A 177 9.49 2.21 8.75
CA GLY A 177 10.41 1.71 7.73
C GLY A 177 11.69 1.12 8.30
N LYS A 178 12.25 1.73 9.34
CA LYS A 178 13.46 1.27 10.00
C LYS A 178 13.30 -0.07 10.71
N ASN A 179 12.08 -0.41 11.10
CA ASN A 179 11.77 -1.63 11.85
C ASN A 179 11.17 -2.75 10.98
N ILE A 180 11.16 -2.58 9.65
CA ILE A 180 10.86 -3.64 8.68
C ILE A 180 12.00 -4.70 8.76
#